data_6cf73957b4068077d666a96013afb587
#
_entry.id   6cf73957b4068077d666a96013afb587
#
_cell.length_a   1.000
_cell.length_b   1.000
_cell.length_c   1.000
_cell.angle_alpha   90.00
_cell.angle_beta   90.00
_cell.angle_gamma   90.00
#
_symmetry.space_group_name_H-M   'P 1'
#
loop_
_entity.id
_entity.type
_entity.pdbx_description
1 polymer ?
#
loop_
_entity_poly.entity_id
_entity_poly.type
_entity_poly.pdbx_seq_one_letter_code
_entity_poly.pdbx_strand_id
1 'polypeptide(L)'
;MSSFSLLELLAPHLHYFKNLPFADILLTIAVTLFSHWLLNPSYESLVCHLPFVNNRKWYEIGYFKAKSRFLANGAALINSGFEKGDVFRMVMDNGVIMVLHPKFANEIRTIEGLSFSESLAEDFHAQIPGFDPFTSEKLIHDVIKTKLTKKLEHIVKPLSEDTLVALDEWLVGFQANRDWTTFPLRKHILELVARLTSKTLLGSVIGRDPAWRNIMVNYTVDAFVAAYILRLFPKFMRPFAFRFIPQCRKLRKELDEARRIIDPVLEAREKQNVPLDMLPNAPVQDAFSWLEQCANGRVYDPVIAQLSLSVVAIHTTSDMLTQVLFDLVERPELISALRREIVHIFGNDWIDLTRGSLQQLKLMDSVLKESQRMKPVNIGTMICVSNHWMWDPAIYENPEKFDPYRFYKKPGTMSYDFASKFVSPSPEHLGFGLGRHVCPGRFFAATEIKIILCHILLRYEIQLPPASKPKVMKVGAALSADLDAKVLLKRRWQEVVLR
;
A
#
# COMPACT_ATOMS: atom_id res chain seq x y z
N MET A 1 -3.27 38.11 -19.88
CA MET A 1 -2.52 37.80 -21.09
C MET A 1 -3.06 36.47 -21.60
N SER A 2 -3.69 36.50 -22.77
CA SER A 2 -4.49 35.43 -23.36
C SER A 2 -3.57 34.26 -23.79
N SER A 3 -3.91 33.06 -23.36
CA SER A 3 -3.31 31.82 -23.82
C SER A 3 -3.70 31.58 -25.28
N PHE A 4 -2.79 31.87 -26.20
CA PHE A 4 -2.91 31.42 -27.58
C PHE A 4 -2.83 29.91 -27.60
N SER A 5 -3.84 29.22 -28.15
CA SER A 5 -3.85 27.77 -28.28
C SER A 5 -2.88 27.37 -29.39
N LEU A 6 -2.14 26.28 -29.15
CA LEU A 6 -1.21 25.67 -30.12
C LEU A 6 -1.88 25.38 -31.47
N LEU A 7 -3.19 25.21 -31.49
CA LEU A 7 -4.04 25.00 -32.66
C LEU A 7 -4.15 26.26 -33.56
N GLU A 8 -4.14 27.44 -33.00
CA GLU A 8 -4.21 28.70 -33.77
C GLU A 8 -2.87 29.02 -34.45
N LEU A 9 -1.76 28.59 -33.86
CA LEU A 9 -0.44 28.69 -34.47
C LEU A 9 -0.21 27.67 -35.60
N LEU A 10 -0.91 26.56 -35.58
CA LEU A 10 -0.76 25.48 -36.58
C LEU A 10 -1.77 25.56 -37.72
N ALA A 11 -2.85 26.34 -37.57
CA ALA A 11 -3.91 26.45 -38.56
C ALA A 11 -3.44 26.93 -39.95
N PRO A 12 -2.52 27.91 -40.09
CA PRO A 12 -2.02 28.34 -41.41
C PRO A 12 -1.15 27.30 -42.10
N HIS A 13 -0.54 26.36 -41.33
CA HIS A 13 0.38 25.35 -41.83
C HIS A 13 -0.30 24.04 -42.22
N LEU A 14 -1.52 23.78 -41.73
CA LEU A 14 -2.30 22.60 -42.06
C LEU A 14 -2.64 22.45 -43.56
N HIS A 15 -2.69 23.54 -44.29
CA HIS A 15 -2.92 23.52 -45.74
C HIS A 15 -1.71 22.99 -46.54
N TYR A 16 -0.48 23.10 -45.98
CA TYR A 16 0.74 22.59 -46.59
C TYR A 16 0.85 21.05 -46.43
N PHE A 17 0.30 20.49 -45.38
CA PHE A 17 0.39 19.04 -45.08
C PHE A 17 -0.50 18.16 -45.99
N LYS A 18 -1.48 18.73 -46.68
CA LYS A 18 -2.39 17.97 -47.55
C LYS A 18 -1.73 17.43 -48.85
N ASN A 19 -0.62 18.00 -49.25
CA ASN A 19 0.03 17.68 -50.54
C ASN A 19 1.44 17.08 -50.37
N LEU A 20 1.89 16.78 -49.15
CA LEU A 20 3.19 16.15 -48.95
C LEU A 20 3.08 14.63 -49.14
N PRO A 21 4.02 14.00 -49.86
CA PRO A 21 4.12 12.55 -49.93
C PRO A 21 4.25 11.96 -48.53
N PHE A 22 3.62 10.83 -48.29
CA PHE A 22 3.63 10.14 -46.99
C PHE A 22 5.05 9.95 -46.42
N ALA A 23 6.03 9.78 -47.28
CA ALA A 23 7.46 9.68 -46.96
C ALA A 23 8.00 10.97 -46.31
N ASP A 24 7.60 12.16 -46.78
CA ASP A 24 8.07 13.45 -46.27
C ASP A 24 7.44 13.76 -44.90
N ILE A 25 6.21 13.34 -44.69
CA ILE A 25 5.55 13.43 -43.37
C ILE A 25 6.29 12.54 -42.35
N LEU A 26 6.61 11.30 -42.70
CA LEU A 26 7.39 10.39 -41.87
C LEU A 26 8.80 10.92 -41.61
N LEU A 27 9.46 11.49 -42.59
CA LEU A 27 10.78 12.10 -42.46
C LEU A 27 10.74 13.32 -41.55
N THR A 28 9.75 14.18 -41.71
CA THR A 28 9.55 15.37 -40.84
C THR A 28 9.28 14.96 -39.37
N ILE A 29 8.44 13.95 -39.15
CA ILE A 29 8.21 13.38 -37.82
C ILE A 29 9.50 12.79 -37.26
N ALA A 30 10.25 12.01 -38.03
CA ALA A 30 11.51 11.40 -37.61
C ALA A 30 12.56 12.46 -37.27
N VAL A 31 12.70 13.50 -38.10
CA VAL A 31 13.63 14.63 -37.87
C VAL A 31 13.20 15.44 -36.63
N THR A 32 11.90 15.68 -36.45
CA THR A 32 11.39 16.42 -35.29
C THR A 32 11.61 15.61 -34.00
N LEU A 33 11.36 14.32 -34.01
CA LEU A 33 11.63 13.42 -32.89
C LEU A 33 13.12 13.29 -32.60
N PHE A 34 13.95 13.23 -33.63
CA PHE A 34 15.41 13.18 -33.50
C PHE A 34 15.96 14.52 -32.97
N SER A 35 15.46 15.67 -33.46
CA SER A 35 15.84 16.99 -32.98
C SER A 35 15.40 17.20 -31.53
N HIS A 36 14.20 16.77 -31.20
CA HIS A 36 13.71 16.81 -29.81
C HIS A 36 14.55 15.92 -28.88
N TRP A 37 14.99 14.75 -29.35
CA TRP A 37 15.88 13.87 -28.62
C TRP A 37 17.29 14.47 -28.46
N LEU A 38 17.78 15.21 -29.46
CA LEU A 38 19.11 15.85 -29.46
C LEU A 38 19.13 17.14 -28.60
N LEU A 39 18.05 17.93 -28.62
CA LEU A 39 17.97 19.25 -28.00
C LEU A 39 17.45 19.24 -26.56
N ASN A 40 16.85 18.17 -26.11
CA ASN A 40 16.55 17.98 -24.68
C ASN A 40 17.72 17.25 -24.03
N PRO A 41 18.66 17.95 -23.35
CA PRO A 41 19.58 17.29 -22.44
C PRO A 41 18.73 16.64 -21.37
N SER A 42 18.54 15.34 -21.50
CA SER A 42 17.80 14.57 -20.54
C SER A 42 18.45 14.80 -19.16
N TYR A 43 17.64 14.81 -18.09
CA TYR A 43 18.07 14.78 -16.69
C TYR A 43 19.31 13.86 -16.47
N GLU A 44 19.53 12.88 -17.34
CA GLU A 44 20.71 12.02 -17.42
C GLU A 44 22.03 12.77 -17.51
N SER A 45 22.10 13.99 -18.08
CA SER A 45 23.33 14.75 -18.22
C SER A 45 23.83 15.34 -16.88
N LEU A 46 22.92 15.75 -16.00
CA LEU A 46 23.26 16.32 -14.68
C LEU A 46 23.79 15.29 -13.69
N VAL A 47 23.41 14.04 -13.83
CA VAL A 47 23.77 12.95 -12.92
C VAL A 47 24.63 11.88 -13.57
N CYS A 48 25.22 12.18 -14.74
CA CYS A 48 26.04 11.23 -15.51
C CYS A 48 27.29 10.74 -14.77
N HIS A 49 27.80 11.52 -13.81
CA HIS A 49 28.95 11.17 -12.97
C HIS A 49 28.65 10.09 -11.92
N LEU A 50 27.36 9.84 -11.61
CA LEU A 50 26.98 8.82 -10.63
C LEU A 50 27.12 7.41 -11.22
N PRO A 51 27.49 6.41 -10.40
CA PRO A 51 27.52 5.02 -10.83
C PRO A 51 26.19 4.60 -11.42
N PHE A 52 26.23 3.84 -12.52
CA PHE A 52 25.02 3.35 -13.18
C PHE A 52 24.91 1.84 -13.02
N VAL A 53 23.86 1.40 -12.36
CA VAL A 53 23.55 0.00 -12.07
C VAL A 53 22.44 -0.46 -13.01
N ASN A 54 22.50 -1.72 -13.42
CA ASN A 54 21.49 -2.33 -14.29
C ASN A 54 21.25 -1.57 -15.60
N ASN A 55 22.26 -0.89 -16.13
CA ASN A 55 22.12 -0.24 -17.43
C ASN A 55 21.87 -1.29 -18.53
N ARG A 56 21.35 -0.84 -19.68
CA ARG A 56 21.28 -1.66 -20.90
C ARG A 56 22.70 -2.06 -21.33
N LYS A 57 22.84 -3.30 -21.76
CA LYS A 57 24.08 -3.77 -22.38
C LYS A 57 24.15 -3.25 -23.81
N TRP A 58 25.36 -3.12 -24.39
CA TRP A 58 25.58 -2.54 -25.71
C TRP A 58 24.77 -3.21 -26.84
N TYR A 59 24.41 -4.49 -26.70
CA TYR A 59 23.62 -5.28 -27.64
C TYR A 59 22.12 -5.29 -27.33
N GLU A 60 21.66 -4.58 -26.29
CA GLU A 60 20.24 -4.52 -25.89
C GLU A 60 19.57 -3.30 -26.55
N ILE A 61 18.47 -3.53 -27.25
CA ILE A 61 17.65 -2.47 -27.81
C ILE A 61 16.70 -1.95 -26.72
N GLY A 62 16.89 -0.67 -26.32
CA GLY A 62 16.10 -0.06 -25.26
C GLY A 62 16.36 -0.66 -23.89
N TYR A 63 15.44 -0.40 -22.96
CA TYR A 63 15.57 -0.80 -21.54
C TYR A 63 14.75 -2.04 -21.15
N PHE A 64 14.09 -2.70 -22.08
CA PHE A 64 13.19 -3.82 -21.77
C PHE A 64 13.89 -4.94 -20.98
N LYS A 65 15.07 -5.39 -21.44
CA LYS A 65 15.84 -6.43 -20.75
C LYS A 65 16.36 -5.96 -19.38
N ALA A 66 16.77 -4.70 -19.27
CA ALA A 66 17.20 -4.13 -17.99
C ALA A 66 16.03 -4.07 -16.98
N LYS A 67 14.84 -3.66 -17.41
CA LYS A 67 13.62 -3.70 -16.60
C LYS A 67 13.27 -5.13 -16.14
N SER A 68 13.37 -6.10 -17.04
CA SER A 68 13.14 -7.51 -16.69
C SER A 68 14.15 -8.04 -15.66
N ARG A 69 15.44 -7.66 -15.78
CA ARG A 69 16.45 -7.99 -14.77
C ARG A 69 16.13 -7.38 -13.42
N PHE A 70 15.68 -6.13 -13.40
CA PHE A 70 15.24 -5.48 -12.16
C PHE A 70 14.07 -6.22 -11.51
N LEU A 71 13.04 -6.56 -12.29
CA LEU A 71 11.87 -7.29 -11.77
C LEU A 71 12.25 -8.63 -11.16
N ALA A 72 13.21 -9.34 -11.76
CA ALA A 72 13.68 -10.63 -11.27
C ALA A 72 14.61 -10.52 -10.06
N ASN A 73 15.45 -9.49 -9.96
CA ASN A 73 16.57 -9.43 -9.01
C ASN A 73 16.77 -8.04 -8.38
N GLY A 74 15.72 -7.26 -8.15
CA GLY A 74 15.79 -5.88 -7.68
C GLY A 74 16.64 -5.69 -6.42
N ALA A 75 16.46 -6.55 -5.41
CA ALA A 75 17.22 -6.49 -4.15
C ALA A 75 18.74 -6.66 -4.38
N ALA A 76 19.14 -7.65 -5.16
CA ALA A 76 20.56 -7.89 -5.46
C ALA A 76 21.17 -6.74 -6.24
N LEU A 77 20.41 -6.14 -7.16
CA LEU A 77 20.87 -4.97 -7.93
C LEU A 77 21.04 -3.74 -7.05
N ILE A 78 20.14 -3.49 -6.10
CA ILE A 78 20.25 -2.40 -5.14
C ILE A 78 21.51 -2.60 -4.26
N ASN A 79 21.72 -3.81 -3.74
CA ASN A 79 22.91 -4.11 -2.94
C ASN A 79 24.19 -3.90 -3.74
N SER A 80 24.27 -4.38 -4.98
CA SER A 80 25.42 -4.15 -5.87
C SER A 80 25.65 -2.68 -6.20
N GLY A 81 24.61 -1.85 -6.09
CA GLY A 81 24.73 -0.40 -6.23
C GLY A 81 25.44 0.23 -5.04
N PHE A 82 25.13 -0.19 -3.83
CA PHE A 82 25.80 0.32 -2.62
C PHE A 82 27.27 -0.08 -2.51
N GLU A 83 27.70 -1.16 -3.16
CA GLU A 83 29.12 -1.49 -3.31
C GLU A 83 29.87 -0.46 -4.15
N LYS A 84 29.18 0.31 -5.01
CA LYS A 84 29.75 1.34 -5.89
C LYS A 84 29.67 2.75 -5.32
N GLY A 85 28.82 2.97 -4.35
CA GLY A 85 28.65 4.27 -3.69
C GLY A 85 27.29 4.45 -3.02
N ASP A 86 27.21 5.48 -2.20
CA ASP A 86 26.01 5.81 -1.41
C ASP A 86 24.85 6.36 -2.26
N VAL A 87 25.14 6.81 -3.46
CA VAL A 87 24.18 7.35 -4.44
C VAL A 87 24.52 6.79 -5.80
N PHE A 88 23.54 6.20 -6.46
CA PHE A 88 23.73 5.64 -7.79
C PHE A 88 22.44 5.73 -8.60
N ARG A 89 22.58 5.65 -9.93
CA ARG A 89 21.45 5.53 -10.85
C ARG A 89 21.17 4.07 -11.14
N MET A 90 19.91 3.71 -11.29
CA MET A 90 19.54 2.35 -11.63
C MET A 90 18.33 2.33 -12.57
N VAL A 91 18.36 1.42 -13.56
CA VAL A 91 17.17 1.14 -14.35
C VAL A 91 16.24 0.25 -13.55
N MET A 92 15.09 0.80 -13.17
CA MET A 92 13.95 0.09 -12.59
C MET A 92 12.86 -0.13 -13.64
N ASP A 93 11.74 -0.70 -13.26
CA ASP A 93 10.60 -0.94 -14.17
C ASP A 93 10.01 0.36 -14.73
N ASN A 94 10.05 1.43 -13.96
CA ASN A 94 9.50 2.74 -14.30
C ASN A 94 10.47 3.65 -15.06
N GLY A 95 11.74 3.28 -15.14
CA GLY A 95 12.79 4.03 -15.83
C GLY A 95 14.07 4.11 -15.03
N VAL A 96 14.87 5.13 -15.30
CA VAL A 96 16.10 5.39 -14.54
C VAL A 96 15.76 6.18 -13.29
N ILE A 97 16.11 5.62 -12.14
CA ILE A 97 15.85 6.21 -10.83
C ILE A 97 17.17 6.37 -10.07
N MET A 98 17.29 7.41 -9.27
CA MET A 98 18.38 7.62 -8.34
C MET A 98 18.08 6.90 -7.04
N VAL A 99 18.98 6.04 -6.59
CA VAL A 99 18.87 5.31 -5.33
C VAL A 99 19.82 5.92 -4.33
N LEU A 100 19.32 6.19 -3.13
CA LEU A 100 20.01 6.86 -2.05
C LEU A 100 20.19 5.93 -0.85
N HIS A 101 21.35 6.00 -0.23
CA HIS A 101 21.62 5.30 1.01
C HIS A 101 20.77 5.86 2.16
N PRO A 102 20.29 5.03 3.11
CA PRO A 102 19.46 5.46 4.24
C PRO A 102 20.05 6.60 5.09
N LYS A 103 21.35 6.79 5.10
CA LYS A 103 22.01 7.90 5.81
C LYS A 103 21.47 9.28 5.40
N PHE A 104 20.96 9.41 4.16
CA PHE A 104 20.33 10.65 3.66
C PHE A 104 18.86 10.80 4.05
N ALA A 105 18.27 9.83 4.76
CA ALA A 105 16.85 9.85 5.11
C ALA A 105 16.45 11.11 5.90
N ASN A 106 17.30 11.56 6.82
CA ASN A 106 17.04 12.76 7.62
C ASN A 106 17.09 14.06 6.81
N GLU A 107 17.92 14.14 5.79
CA GLU A 107 18.01 15.29 4.89
C GLU A 107 16.82 15.33 3.96
N ILE A 108 16.51 14.19 3.34
CA ILE A 108 15.42 14.07 2.34
C ILE A 108 14.05 14.30 2.95
N ARG A 109 13.80 13.90 4.19
CA ARG A 109 12.50 14.05 4.85
C ARG A 109 11.99 15.50 4.93
N THR A 110 12.85 16.49 4.74
CA THR A 110 12.53 17.92 4.82
C THR A 110 12.46 18.61 3.47
N ILE A 111 12.90 17.98 2.38
CA ILE A 111 12.94 18.58 1.05
C ILE A 111 11.53 18.78 0.51
N GLU A 112 11.17 20.03 0.24
CA GLU A 112 9.82 20.41 -0.22
C GLU A 112 9.52 19.98 -1.66
N GLY A 113 10.54 19.95 -2.53
CA GLY A 113 10.40 19.56 -3.94
C GLY A 113 10.15 18.07 -4.18
N LEU A 114 10.24 17.22 -3.14
CA LEU A 114 9.93 15.80 -3.26
C LEU A 114 8.47 15.56 -2.90
N SER A 115 7.67 15.16 -3.87
CA SER A 115 6.24 14.90 -3.72
C SER A 115 5.95 13.41 -3.94
N PHE A 116 5.41 12.77 -2.90
CA PHE A 116 4.94 11.39 -2.99
C PHE A 116 3.76 11.28 -3.98
N SER A 117 2.86 12.26 -3.98
CA SER A 117 1.70 12.31 -4.87
C SER A 117 2.07 12.36 -6.33
N GLU A 118 3.00 13.23 -6.67
CA GLU A 118 3.45 13.37 -8.06
C GLU A 118 4.15 12.09 -8.52
N SER A 119 4.99 11.50 -7.66
CA SER A 119 5.62 10.22 -7.95
C SER A 119 4.60 9.11 -8.16
N LEU A 120 3.60 9.00 -7.28
CA LEU A 120 2.53 8.02 -7.39
C LEU A 120 1.70 8.22 -8.66
N ALA A 121 1.33 9.47 -8.96
CA ALA A 121 0.56 9.82 -10.15
C ALA A 121 1.35 9.51 -11.45
N GLU A 122 2.65 9.74 -11.47
CA GLU A 122 3.50 9.37 -12.62
C GLU A 122 3.61 7.85 -12.73
N ASP A 123 3.83 7.15 -11.62
CA ASP A 123 3.99 5.70 -11.57
C ASP A 123 2.74 4.98 -12.05
N PHE A 124 1.57 5.44 -11.67
CA PHE A 124 0.29 4.84 -12.05
C PHE A 124 -0.37 5.51 -13.26
N HIS A 125 0.31 6.42 -13.92
CA HIS A 125 -0.25 7.10 -15.09
C HIS A 125 -1.62 7.75 -14.80
N ALA A 126 -1.74 8.44 -13.68
CA ALA A 126 -2.99 8.96 -13.12
C ALA A 126 -3.80 9.88 -14.08
N GLN A 127 -3.16 10.35 -15.17
CA GLN A 127 -3.79 11.13 -16.23
C GLN A 127 -4.56 10.27 -17.24
N ILE A 128 -4.41 8.93 -17.17
CA ILE A 128 -5.10 7.98 -18.06
C ILE A 128 -6.41 7.55 -17.39
N PRO A 129 -7.56 7.62 -18.10
CA PRO A 129 -8.85 7.22 -17.55
C PRO A 129 -8.86 5.80 -16.99
N GLY A 130 -9.36 5.67 -15.76
CA GLY A 130 -9.35 4.43 -14.98
C GLY A 130 -8.26 4.40 -13.90
N PHE A 131 -7.28 5.34 -13.92
CA PHE A 131 -6.26 5.50 -12.87
C PHE A 131 -6.52 6.73 -11.99
N ASP A 132 -7.69 7.33 -12.11
CA ASP A 132 -8.11 8.53 -11.39
C ASP A 132 -7.88 8.47 -9.87
N PRO A 133 -8.06 7.34 -9.15
CA PRO A 133 -7.80 7.24 -7.72
C PRO A 133 -6.36 7.55 -7.28
N PHE A 134 -5.40 7.56 -8.19
CA PHE A 134 -4.03 7.92 -7.89
C PHE A 134 -3.73 9.44 -7.97
N THR A 135 -4.76 10.28 -8.18
CA THR A 135 -4.65 11.76 -8.24
C THR A 135 -5.02 12.47 -6.94
N SER A 136 -5.81 11.86 -6.05
CA SER A 136 -6.52 12.55 -4.94
C SER A 136 -5.76 12.64 -3.62
N GLU A 137 -4.46 12.46 -3.61
CA GLU A 137 -3.68 12.17 -2.40
C GLU A 137 -3.72 13.24 -1.31
N LYS A 138 -3.63 14.53 -1.63
CA LYS A 138 -3.59 15.57 -0.59
C LYS A 138 -4.84 15.55 0.29
N LEU A 139 -6.02 15.43 -0.33
CA LEU A 139 -7.28 15.31 0.40
C LEU A 139 -7.32 14.04 1.24
N ILE A 140 -6.89 12.91 0.66
CA ILE A 140 -6.81 11.62 1.34
C ILE A 140 -5.87 11.68 2.53
N HIS A 141 -4.69 12.27 2.37
CA HIS A 141 -3.73 12.46 3.46
C HIS A 141 -4.35 13.29 4.61
N ASP A 142 -5.02 14.40 4.28
CA ASP A 142 -5.68 15.27 5.25
C ASP A 142 -6.78 14.51 6.02
N VAL A 143 -7.62 13.75 5.33
CA VAL A 143 -8.68 12.93 5.93
C VAL A 143 -8.10 11.91 6.91
N ILE A 144 -7.09 11.15 6.49
CA ILE A 144 -6.48 10.11 7.34
C ILE A 144 -5.83 10.76 8.58
N LYS A 145 -5.08 11.83 8.40
CA LYS A 145 -4.33 12.49 9.48
C LYS A 145 -5.25 13.20 10.46
N THR A 146 -6.25 13.93 9.97
CA THR A 146 -7.04 14.85 10.79
C THR A 146 -8.35 14.24 11.30
N LYS A 147 -8.90 13.25 10.58
CA LYS A 147 -10.19 12.62 10.91
C LYS A 147 -10.02 11.18 11.39
N LEU A 148 -9.57 10.27 10.53
CA LEU A 148 -9.44 8.85 10.86
C LEU A 148 -8.56 8.63 12.09
N THR A 149 -7.35 9.22 12.13
CA THR A 149 -6.41 9.05 13.24
C THR A 149 -6.95 9.59 14.56
N LYS A 150 -7.70 10.71 14.55
CA LYS A 150 -8.30 11.30 15.77
C LYS A 150 -9.49 10.48 16.27
N LYS A 151 -10.18 9.76 15.38
CA LYS A 151 -11.38 8.99 15.73
C LYS A 151 -11.11 7.51 16.02
N LEU A 152 -9.84 7.10 16.05
CA LEU A 152 -9.47 5.70 16.31
C LEU A 152 -10.07 5.14 17.59
N GLU A 153 -10.20 5.94 18.66
CA GLU A 153 -10.83 5.50 19.90
C GLU A 153 -12.25 4.98 19.69
N HIS A 154 -13.03 5.67 18.86
CA HIS A 154 -14.41 5.28 18.55
C HIS A 154 -14.50 4.11 17.54
N ILE A 155 -13.41 3.81 16.84
CA ILE A 155 -13.35 2.75 15.83
C ILE A 155 -12.96 1.41 16.47
N VAL A 156 -12.18 1.41 17.55
CA VAL A 156 -11.60 0.20 18.15
C VAL A 156 -12.66 -0.83 18.50
N LYS A 157 -13.69 -0.46 19.25
CA LYS A 157 -14.73 -1.39 19.70
C LYS A 157 -15.59 -1.93 18.54
N PRO A 158 -16.16 -1.09 17.66
CA PRO A 158 -16.87 -1.58 16.46
C PRO A 158 -16.01 -2.49 15.57
N LEU A 159 -14.74 -2.16 15.39
CA LEU A 159 -13.82 -2.97 14.58
C LEU A 159 -13.59 -4.36 15.20
N SER A 160 -13.49 -4.43 16.52
CA SER A 160 -13.36 -5.71 17.25
C SER A 160 -14.62 -6.56 17.12
N GLU A 161 -15.80 -5.96 17.29
CA GLU A 161 -17.09 -6.63 17.14
C GLU A 161 -17.27 -7.18 15.71
N ASP A 162 -16.91 -6.39 14.71
CA ASP A 162 -16.97 -6.80 13.32
C ASP A 162 -15.95 -7.90 12.97
N THR A 163 -14.77 -7.83 13.58
CA THR A 163 -13.76 -8.89 13.45
C THR A 163 -14.30 -10.21 14.01
N LEU A 164 -14.96 -10.15 15.16
CA LEU A 164 -15.59 -11.31 15.79
C LEU A 164 -16.60 -11.96 14.85
N VAL A 165 -17.55 -11.17 14.31
CA VAL A 165 -18.59 -11.65 13.39
C VAL A 165 -17.97 -12.24 12.12
N ALA A 166 -16.97 -11.58 11.55
CA ALA A 166 -16.31 -12.06 10.34
C ALA A 166 -15.54 -13.37 10.55
N LEU A 167 -14.90 -13.52 11.70
CA LEU A 167 -14.19 -14.76 12.05
C LEU A 167 -15.16 -15.90 12.40
N ASP A 168 -16.33 -15.62 12.95
CA ASP A 168 -17.36 -16.63 13.18
C ASP A 168 -17.92 -17.17 11.86
N GLU A 169 -18.04 -16.33 10.82
CA GLU A 169 -18.41 -16.79 9.47
C GLU A 169 -17.35 -17.73 8.86
N TRP A 170 -16.05 -17.52 9.14
CA TRP A 170 -15.03 -18.51 8.76
C TRP A 170 -15.31 -19.87 9.36
N LEU A 171 -15.83 -19.88 10.59
CA LEU A 171 -16.15 -21.13 11.32
C LEU A 171 -17.37 -21.87 10.77
N VAL A 172 -18.32 -21.20 10.15
CA VAL A 172 -19.52 -21.87 9.56
C VAL A 172 -19.08 -22.90 8.52
N GLY A 173 -18.01 -22.64 7.76
CA GLY A 173 -17.40 -23.63 6.87
C GLY A 173 -16.65 -24.78 7.60
N PHE A 174 -16.35 -24.62 8.91
CA PHE A 174 -15.56 -25.57 9.72
C PHE A 174 -16.39 -26.28 10.82
N GLN A 175 -17.72 -26.03 10.88
CA GLN A 175 -18.55 -26.48 12.03
C GLN A 175 -18.68 -27.99 12.22
N ALA A 176 -18.34 -28.81 11.24
CA ALA A 176 -18.54 -30.25 11.34
C ALA A 176 -17.38 -31.00 12.05
N ASN A 177 -16.16 -30.50 12.00
CA ASN A 177 -14.99 -31.23 12.50
C ASN A 177 -14.13 -30.39 13.42
N ARG A 178 -13.88 -30.87 14.65
CA ARG A 178 -12.88 -30.34 15.59
C ARG A 178 -11.43 -30.61 15.11
N ASP A 179 -11.25 -30.90 13.85
CA ASP A 179 -9.97 -31.30 13.24
C ASP A 179 -9.30 -30.14 12.53
N TRP A 180 -8.02 -30.34 12.21
CA TRP A 180 -7.26 -29.38 11.45
C TRP A 180 -7.79 -29.24 10.03
N THR A 181 -8.06 -28.00 9.62
CA THR A 181 -8.55 -27.70 8.27
C THR A 181 -7.52 -26.86 7.51
N THR A 182 -7.28 -27.23 6.26
CA THR A 182 -6.40 -26.47 5.36
C THR A 182 -7.05 -25.16 4.95
N PHE A 183 -6.33 -24.05 5.16
CA PHE A 183 -6.85 -22.70 5.01
C PHE A 183 -5.91 -21.84 4.14
N PRO A 184 -6.36 -21.30 3.00
CA PRO A 184 -5.59 -20.40 2.17
C PRO A 184 -5.52 -19.02 2.84
N LEU A 185 -4.51 -18.82 3.68
CA LEU A 185 -4.40 -17.71 4.63
C LEU A 185 -4.53 -16.35 3.96
N ARG A 186 -3.72 -16.12 2.93
CA ARG A 186 -3.65 -14.81 2.25
C ARG A 186 -4.99 -14.34 1.72
N LYS A 187 -5.74 -15.23 1.06
CA LYS A 187 -7.04 -14.92 0.49
C LYS A 187 -8.02 -14.46 1.56
N HIS A 188 -8.15 -15.21 2.64
CA HIS A 188 -9.12 -14.91 3.69
C HIS A 188 -8.74 -13.69 4.53
N ILE A 189 -7.43 -13.47 4.75
CA ILE A 189 -6.97 -12.23 5.40
C ILE A 189 -7.29 -11.01 4.53
N LEU A 190 -7.12 -11.10 3.21
CA LEU A 190 -7.46 -10.02 2.30
C LEU A 190 -8.96 -9.71 2.33
N GLU A 191 -9.80 -10.73 2.28
CA GLU A 191 -11.27 -10.60 2.38
C GLU A 191 -11.71 -10.00 3.73
N LEU A 192 -11.07 -10.44 4.83
CA LEU A 192 -11.32 -9.92 6.18
C LEU A 192 -10.96 -8.43 6.27
N VAL A 193 -9.74 -8.06 5.90
CA VAL A 193 -9.30 -6.66 5.93
C VAL A 193 -10.16 -5.80 5.02
N ALA A 194 -10.48 -6.26 3.81
CA ALA A 194 -11.37 -5.54 2.89
C ALA A 194 -12.75 -5.28 3.52
N ARG A 195 -13.34 -6.27 4.20
CA ARG A 195 -14.62 -6.14 4.90
C ARG A 195 -14.56 -5.13 6.03
N LEU A 196 -13.55 -5.23 6.89
CA LEU A 196 -13.39 -4.38 8.07
C LEU A 196 -13.10 -2.93 7.69
N THR A 197 -12.15 -2.73 6.79
CA THR A 197 -11.79 -1.41 6.25
C THR A 197 -12.98 -0.76 5.53
N SER A 198 -13.71 -1.51 4.68
CA SER A 198 -14.90 -1.00 3.98
C SER A 198 -15.97 -0.53 4.96
N LYS A 199 -16.27 -1.31 5.98
CA LYS A 199 -17.27 -0.94 6.99
C LYS A 199 -16.83 0.29 7.79
N THR A 200 -15.56 0.37 8.14
CA THR A 200 -14.99 1.52 8.87
C THR A 200 -15.06 2.81 8.06
N LEU A 201 -14.79 2.75 6.75
CA LEU A 201 -14.74 3.92 5.88
C LEU A 201 -16.11 4.32 5.32
N LEU A 202 -16.96 3.37 4.98
CA LEU A 202 -18.19 3.57 4.22
C LEU A 202 -19.47 3.26 5.02
N GLY A 203 -19.31 2.83 6.26
CA GLY A 203 -20.44 2.39 7.07
C GLY A 203 -21.01 1.04 6.65
N SER A 204 -22.14 0.66 7.27
CA SER A 204 -22.69 -0.69 7.12
C SER A 204 -23.42 -0.94 5.80
N VAL A 205 -23.89 0.08 5.12
CA VAL A 205 -24.66 -0.07 3.86
C VAL A 205 -23.74 -0.51 2.73
N ILE A 206 -22.77 0.34 2.35
CA ILE A 206 -21.83 0.06 1.26
C ILE A 206 -20.78 -0.98 1.71
N GLY A 207 -20.31 -0.91 2.95
CA GLY A 207 -19.28 -1.81 3.45
C GLY A 207 -19.69 -3.29 3.51
N ARG A 208 -20.99 -3.60 3.50
CA ARG A 208 -21.51 -4.97 3.40
C ARG A 208 -21.78 -5.44 1.97
N ASP A 209 -21.77 -4.53 1.00
CA ASP A 209 -22.02 -4.88 -0.40
C ASP A 209 -20.90 -5.77 -0.95
N PRO A 210 -21.20 -7.00 -1.41
CA PRO A 210 -20.20 -7.89 -1.97
C PRO A 210 -19.55 -7.35 -3.25
N ALA A 211 -20.30 -6.60 -4.07
CA ALA A 211 -19.79 -6.02 -5.31
C ALA A 211 -18.74 -4.94 -4.99
N TRP A 212 -19.04 -4.06 -4.00
CA TRP A 212 -18.07 -3.09 -3.52
C TRP A 212 -16.77 -3.74 -3.01
N ARG A 213 -16.90 -4.77 -2.15
CA ARG A 213 -15.72 -5.49 -1.63
C ARG A 213 -14.88 -6.13 -2.73
N ASN A 214 -15.54 -6.68 -3.74
CA ASN A 214 -14.85 -7.26 -4.90
C ASN A 214 -14.07 -6.19 -5.70
N ILE A 215 -14.66 -5.01 -5.91
CA ILE A 215 -13.98 -3.88 -6.55
C ILE A 215 -12.75 -3.50 -5.73
N MET A 216 -12.87 -3.32 -4.41
CA MET A 216 -11.78 -2.92 -3.54
C MET A 216 -10.59 -3.88 -3.57
N VAL A 217 -10.85 -5.18 -3.66
CA VAL A 217 -9.81 -6.21 -3.75
C VAL A 217 -9.16 -6.23 -5.12
N ASN A 218 -9.96 -6.17 -6.19
CA ASN A 218 -9.46 -6.39 -7.55
C ASN A 218 -8.87 -5.13 -8.17
N TYR A 219 -9.49 -3.96 -7.96
CA TYR A 219 -9.08 -2.70 -8.58
C TYR A 219 -7.58 -2.40 -8.38
N THR A 220 -7.08 -2.60 -7.17
CA THR A 220 -5.66 -2.36 -6.87
C THR A 220 -4.75 -3.28 -7.70
N VAL A 221 -5.05 -4.56 -7.75
CA VAL A 221 -4.27 -5.55 -8.51
C VAL A 221 -4.32 -5.22 -10.01
N ASP A 222 -5.52 -4.94 -10.52
CA ASP A 222 -5.71 -4.60 -11.92
C ASP A 222 -5.02 -3.29 -12.31
N ALA A 223 -4.99 -2.30 -11.41
CA ALA A 223 -4.26 -1.05 -11.60
C ALA A 223 -2.75 -1.28 -11.70
N PHE A 224 -2.19 -2.10 -10.80
CA PHE A 224 -0.78 -2.47 -10.88
C PHE A 224 -0.44 -3.17 -12.19
N VAL A 225 -1.22 -4.18 -12.58
CA VAL A 225 -1.01 -4.93 -13.83
C VAL A 225 -1.14 -4.01 -15.05
N ALA A 226 -2.18 -3.16 -15.08
CA ALA A 226 -2.38 -2.22 -16.18
C ALA A 226 -1.26 -1.20 -16.28
N ALA A 227 -0.78 -0.66 -15.16
CA ALA A 227 0.36 0.26 -15.12
C ALA A 227 1.64 -0.41 -15.64
N TYR A 228 1.90 -1.66 -15.23
CA TYR A 228 3.04 -2.45 -15.75
C TYR A 228 2.98 -2.62 -17.27
N ILE A 229 1.82 -2.99 -17.80
CA ILE A 229 1.65 -3.17 -19.24
C ILE A 229 1.85 -1.83 -19.97
N LEU A 230 1.31 -0.73 -19.45
CA LEU A 230 1.51 0.60 -20.03
C LEU A 230 2.97 1.04 -20.04
N ARG A 231 3.76 0.65 -19.04
CA ARG A 231 5.20 0.95 -18.97
C ARG A 231 6.03 0.25 -20.05
N LEU A 232 5.49 -0.78 -20.71
CA LEU A 232 6.14 -1.41 -21.87
C LEU A 232 6.08 -0.50 -23.09
N PHE A 233 5.12 0.42 -23.15
CA PHE A 233 4.99 1.38 -24.25
C PHE A 233 5.78 2.65 -23.98
N PRO A 234 6.36 3.29 -25.01
CA PRO A 234 6.93 4.63 -24.91
C PRO A 234 5.92 5.63 -24.33
N LYS A 235 6.40 6.62 -23.56
CA LYS A 235 5.50 7.57 -22.84
C LYS A 235 4.46 8.22 -23.79
N PHE A 236 4.86 8.61 -24.99
CA PHE A 236 3.97 9.26 -25.97
C PHE A 236 2.88 8.34 -26.54
N MET A 237 3.07 7.02 -26.49
CA MET A 237 2.08 6.05 -26.98
C MET A 237 1.05 5.66 -25.91
N ARG A 238 1.35 5.83 -24.64
CA ARG A 238 0.49 5.41 -23.52
C ARG A 238 -0.93 6.00 -23.58
N PRO A 239 -1.12 7.31 -23.94
CA PRO A 239 -2.45 7.92 -24.07
C PRO A 239 -3.31 7.32 -25.20
N PHE A 240 -2.74 6.50 -26.05
CA PHE A 240 -3.45 5.78 -27.11
C PHE A 240 -3.57 4.29 -26.79
N ALA A 241 -2.48 3.68 -26.33
CA ALA A 241 -2.40 2.25 -26.04
C ALA A 241 -3.41 1.78 -25.01
N PHE A 242 -3.75 2.61 -23.99
CA PHE A 242 -4.67 2.24 -22.92
C PHE A 242 -6.06 1.81 -23.42
N ARG A 243 -6.49 2.30 -24.60
CA ARG A 243 -7.78 1.92 -25.20
C ARG A 243 -7.83 0.46 -25.61
N PHE A 244 -6.68 -0.11 -25.98
CA PHE A 244 -6.56 -1.48 -26.50
C PHE A 244 -6.17 -2.49 -25.42
N ILE A 245 -5.67 -2.05 -24.26
CA ILE A 245 -5.25 -2.90 -23.16
C ILE A 245 -6.47 -3.38 -22.37
N PRO A 246 -6.71 -4.71 -22.28
CA PRO A 246 -7.88 -5.25 -21.59
C PRO A 246 -7.94 -4.83 -20.10
N GLN A 247 -6.80 -4.80 -19.42
CA GLN A 247 -6.68 -4.39 -18.01
C GLN A 247 -7.13 -2.93 -17.80
N CYS A 248 -6.74 -2.02 -18.69
CA CYS A 248 -7.20 -0.63 -18.63
C CYS A 248 -8.72 -0.51 -18.87
N ARG A 249 -9.29 -1.41 -19.69
CA ARG A 249 -10.76 -1.49 -19.85
C ARG A 249 -11.44 -2.01 -18.58
N LYS A 250 -10.81 -2.99 -17.93
CA LYS A 250 -11.33 -3.54 -16.67
C LYS A 250 -11.36 -2.47 -15.58
N LEU A 251 -10.30 -1.70 -15.41
CA LEU A 251 -10.26 -0.58 -14.44
C LEU A 251 -11.39 0.42 -14.64
N ARG A 252 -11.67 0.83 -15.89
CA ARG A 252 -12.78 1.75 -16.16
C ARG A 252 -14.13 1.15 -15.80
N LYS A 253 -14.34 -0.15 -16.08
CA LYS A 253 -15.57 -0.85 -15.70
C LYS A 253 -15.72 -0.92 -14.17
N GLU A 254 -14.65 -1.19 -13.45
CA GLU A 254 -14.65 -1.22 -11.98
C GLU A 254 -14.94 0.17 -11.40
N LEU A 255 -14.41 1.23 -12.00
CA LEU A 255 -14.74 2.61 -11.61
C LEU A 255 -16.21 2.94 -11.90
N ASP A 256 -16.74 2.56 -13.06
CA ASP A 256 -18.16 2.74 -13.41
C ASP A 256 -19.07 1.95 -12.46
N GLU A 257 -18.69 0.76 -12.05
CA GLU A 257 -19.42 -0.07 -11.09
C GLU A 257 -19.36 0.55 -9.68
N ALA A 258 -18.21 1.09 -9.27
CA ALA A 258 -18.07 1.83 -8.02
C ALA A 258 -19.03 3.03 -7.97
N ARG A 259 -19.18 3.78 -9.08
CA ARG A 259 -20.15 4.88 -9.20
C ARG A 259 -21.58 4.38 -9.03
N ARG A 260 -21.96 3.29 -9.69
CA ARG A 260 -23.33 2.73 -9.56
C ARG A 260 -23.68 2.34 -8.13
N ILE A 261 -22.68 2.00 -7.30
CA ILE A 261 -22.90 1.63 -5.90
C ILE A 261 -22.97 2.88 -5.02
N ILE A 262 -22.07 3.84 -5.24
CA ILE A 262 -21.89 5.00 -4.35
C ILE A 262 -22.88 6.13 -4.69
N ASP A 263 -23.05 6.49 -5.96
CA ASP A 263 -23.86 7.65 -6.37
C ASP A 263 -25.30 7.63 -5.82
N PRO A 264 -26.03 6.48 -5.83
CA PRO A 264 -27.37 6.43 -5.26
C PRO A 264 -27.39 6.71 -3.75
N VAL A 265 -26.34 6.30 -3.03
CA VAL A 265 -26.23 6.54 -1.57
C VAL A 265 -25.98 8.02 -1.30
N LEU A 266 -25.16 8.68 -2.11
CA LEU A 266 -24.89 10.13 -2.00
C LEU A 266 -26.17 10.93 -2.33
N GLU A 267 -26.86 10.60 -3.43
CA GLU A 267 -28.12 11.23 -3.79
C GLU A 267 -29.22 11.08 -2.69
N ALA A 268 -29.29 9.89 -2.08
CA ALA A 268 -30.23 9.67 -0.98
C ALA A 268 -29.90 10.55 0.24
N ARG A 269 -28.62 10.76 0.52
CA ARG A 269 -28.13 11.63 1.60
C ARG A 269 -28.48 13.11 1.31
N GLU A 270 -28.27 13.58 0.10
CA GLU A 270 -28.60 14.95 -0.31
C GLU A 270 -30.11 15.24 -0.19
N LYS A 271 -30.95 14.30 -0.62
CA LYS A 271 -32.42 14.41 -0.57
C LYS A 271 -32.98 14.49 0.84
N GLN A 272 -32.32 13.86 1.83
CA GLN A 272 -32.77 13.88 3.23
C GLN A 272 -32.57 15.20 3.94
N ASN A 273 -31.77 16.11 3.38
CA ASN A 273 -31.49 17.48 3.89
C ASN A 273 -31.18 17.56 5.40
N VAL A 274 -30.75 16.43 6.00
CA VAL A 274 -30.39 16.32 7.41
C VAL A 274 -28.88 16.37 7.52
N PRO A 275 -28.32 17.31 8.27
CA PRO A 275 -26.89 17.27 8.59
C PRO A 275 -26.54 15.90 9.15
N LEU A 276 -25.44 15.29 8.68
CA LEU A 276 -25.04 13.91 9.01
C LEU A 276 -24.92 13.61 10.51
N ASP A 277 -24.69 14.65 11.31
CA ASP A 277 -24.59 14.62 12.76
C ASP A 277 -25.96 14.60 13.48
N MET A 278 -27.05 14.81 12.76
CA MET A 278 -28.43 14.82 13.31
C MET A 278 -29.27 13.58 12.99
N LEU A 279 -28.76 12.61 12.24
CA LEU A 279 -29.48 11.36 11.96
C LEU A 279 -29.55 10.50 13.24
N PRO A 280 -30.75 10.12 13.74
CA PRO A 280 -30.88 9.14 14.81
C PRO A 280 -30.31 7.82 14.28
N ASN A 281 -29.27 7.30 14.94
CA ASN A 281 -28.45 6.17 14.47
C ASN A 281 -27.48 6.50 13.33
N ALA A 282 -27.11 7.78 13.10
CA ALA A 282 -25.99 8.10 12.25
C ALA A 282 -24.76 7.29 12.73
N PRO A 283 -24.20 6.41 11.89
CA PRO A 283 -22.95 5.79 12.24
C PRO A 283 -21.93 6.88 12.48
N VAL A 284 -21.00 6.63 13.41
CA VAL A 284 -19.77 7.42 13.55
C VAL A 284 -19.39 7.95 12.18
N GLN A 285 -19.29 9.30 12.03
CA GLN A 285 -19.05 10.00 10.77
C GLN A 285 -18.13 9.17 9.85
N ASP A 286 -18.68 8.77 8.70
CA ASP A 286 -17.96 7.95 7.72
C ASP A 286 -16.97 8.79 6.89
N ALA A 287 -16.23 8.14 6.00
CA ALA A 287 -15.23 8.83 5.20
C ALA A 287 -15.84 9.84 4.21
N PHE A 288 -17.10 9.73 3.80
CA PHE A 288 -17.76 10.76 2.99
C PHE A 288 -17.86 12.08 3.74
N SER A 289 -18.32 12.03 5.00
CA SER A 289 -18.39 13.21 5.88
C SER A 289 -17.01 13.80 6.16
N TRP A 290 -16.00 12.95 6.31
CA TRP A 290 -14.62 13.41 6.53
C TRP A 290 -14.05 14.06 5.29
N LEU A 291 -14.33 13.52 4.11
CA LEU A 291 -13.91 14.08 2.82
C LEU A 291 -14.51 15.46 2.59
N GLU A 292 -15.81 15.59 2.81
CA GLU A 292 -16.52 16.86 2.68
C GLU A 292 -15.94 17.94 3.60
N GLN A 293 -15.78 17.62 4.89
CA GLN A 293 -15.18 18.53 5.88
C GLN A 293 -13.74 18.92 5.53
N CYS A 294 -12.94 17.99 5.00
CA CYS A 294 -11.55 18.26 4.62
C CYS A 294 -11.44 18.95 3.27
N ALA A 295 -12.39 18.76 2.37
CA ALA A 295 -12.43 19.44 1.09
C ALA A 295 -12.61 20.96 1.26
N ASN A 296 -13.38 21.39 2.27
CA ASN A 296 -13.58 22.81 2.59
C ASN A 296 -13.93 23.63 1.35
N GLY A 297 -14.93 23.18 0.57
CA GLY A 297 -15.40 23.81 -0.67
C GLY A 297 -14.56 23.50 -1.92
N ARG A 298 -13.48 22.74 -1.83
CA ARG A 298 -12.76 22.23 -3.00
C ARG A 298 -13.59 21.17 -3.71
N VAL A 299 -13.66 21.27 -5.04
CA VAL A 299 -14.33 20.26 -5.86
C VAL A 299 -13.49 18.96 -5.83
N TYR A 300 -14.14 17.86 -5.56
CA TYR A 300 -13.54 16.52 -5.59
C TYR A 300 -14.59 15.49 -6.03
N ASP A 301 -14.15 14.33 -6.47
CA ASP A 301 -15.01 13.21 -6.81
C ASP A 301 -15.06 12.24 -5.62
N PRO A 302 -16.22 12.04 -4.97
CA PRO A 302 -16.35 11.18 -3.79
C PRO A 302 -16.01 9.72 -4.08
N VAL A 303 -16.36 9.21 -5.27
CA VAL A 303 -16.11 7.82 -5.66
C VAL A 303 -14.61 7.59 -5.83
N ILE A 304 -13.94 8.49 -6.52
CA ILE A 304 -12.48 8.45 -6.70
C ILE A 304 -11.78 8.55 -5.36
N ALA A 305 -12.20 9.45 -4.48
CA ALA A 305 -11.63 9.60 -3.16
C ALA A 305 -11.79 8.34 -2.30
N GLN A 306 -12.94 7.66 -2.36
CA GLN A 306 -13.16 6.40 -1.65
C GLN A 306 -12.31 5.26 -2.20
N LEU A 307 -12.19 5.14 -3.51
CA LEU A 307 -11.29 4.15 -4.10
C LEU A 307 -9.84 4.43 -3.73
N SER A 308 -9.41 5.70 -3.70
CA SER A 308 -8.06 6.08 -3.26
C SER A 308 -7.76 5.63 -1.83
N LEU A 309 -8.69 5.84 -0.89
CA LEU A 309 -8.59 5.35 0.50
C LEU A 309 -8.44 3.83 0.54
N SER A 310 -9.21 3.13 -0.29
CA SER A 310 -9.26 1.67 -0.33
C SER A 310 -7.97 1.06 -0.89
N VAL A 311 -7.48 1.62 -1.99
CA VAL A 311 -6.22 1.17 -2.64
C VAL A 311 -5.05 1.17 -1.67
N VAL A 312 -4.91 2.22 -0.86
CA VAL A 312 -3.77 2.34 0.06
C VAL A 312 -3.92 1.52 1.34
N ALA A 313 -5.15 1.19 1.78
CA ALA A 313 -5.40 0.59 3.09
C ALA A 313 -5.38 -0.95 3.06
N ILE A 314 -5.96 -1.60 2.05
CA ILE A 314 -6.32 -3.02 2.12
C ILE A 314 -5.14 -3.94 1.87
N HIS A 315 -4.47 -3.79 0.72
CA HIS A 315 -3.44 -4.74 0.31
C HIS A 315 -2.19 -4.69 1.20
N THR A 316 -1.79 -3.52 1.64
CA THR A 316 -0.63 -3.34 2.53
C THR A 316 -0.87 -3.93 3.91
N THR A 317 -2.05 -3.68 4.48
CA THR A 317 -2.45 -4.19 5.81
C THR A 317 -2.61 -5.71 5.78
N SER A 318 -3.30 -6.25 4.77
CA SER A 318 -3.49 -7.69 4.62
C SER A 318 -2.18 -8.44 4.36
N ASP A 319 -1.27 -7.84 3.61
CA ASP A 319 0.06 -8.39 3.34
C ASP A 319 0.91 -8.47 4.61
N MET A 320 0.92 -7.38 5.39
CA MET A 320 1.62 -7.34 6.68
C MET A 320 1.05 -8.37 7.66
N LEU A 321 -0.27 -8.43 7.82
CA LEU A 321 -0.93 -9.37 8.72
C LEU A 321 -0.67 -10.82 8.30
N THR A 322 -0.69 -11.13 7.01
CA THR A 322 -0.38 -12.46 6.48
C THR A 322 1.05 -12.86 6.81
N GLN A 323 2.02 -11.95 6.60
CA GLN A 323 3.42 -12.21 6.91
C GLN A 323 3.64 -12.47 8.39
N VAL A 324 3.05 -11.63 9.26
CA VAL A 324 3.15 -11.81 10.72
C VAL A 324 2.61 -13.18 11.14
N LEU A 325 1.50 -13.62 10.58
CA LEU A 325 0.96 -14.95 10.87
C LEU A 325 1.90 -16.06 10.40
N PHE A 326 2.55 -15.93 9.24
CA PHE A 326 3.59 -16.89 8.83
C PHE A 326 4.80 -16.88 9.76
N ASP A 327 5.24 -15.71 10.23
CA ASP A 327 6.34 -15.61 11.19
C ASP A 327 5.99 -16.25 12.55
N LEU A 328 4.72 -16.16 12.95
CA LEU A 328 4.23 -16.72 14.21
C LEU A 328 4.03 -18.25 14.16
N VAL A 329 3.51 -18.80 13.05
CA VAL A 329 3.21 -20.25 12.99
C VAL A 329 4.46 -21.12 13.10
N GLU A 330 5.63 -20.59 12.80
CA GLU A 330 6.92 -21.26 13.01
C GLU A 330 7.39 -21.23 14.48
N ARG A 331 6.69 -20.50 15.37
CA ARG A 331 7.14 -20.18 16.76
C ARG A 331 6.01 -20.35 17.77
N PRO A 332 5.61 -21.58 18.11
CA PRO A 332 4.49 -21.83 19.05
C PRO A 332 4.67 -21.18 20.42
N GLU A 333 5.92 -21.11 20.92
CA GLU A 333 6.24 -20.46 22.19
C GLU A 333 5.92 -18.97 22.16
N LEU A 334 6.18 -18.32 21.02
CA LEU A 334 5.87 -16.91 20.82
C LEU A 334 4.36 -16.68 20.75
N ILE A 335 3.61 -17.55 20.09
CA ILE A 335 2.14 -17.52 20.11
C ILE A 335 1.64 -17.59 21.55
N SER A 336 2.19 -18.51 22.35
CA SER A 336 1.82 -18.66 23.76
C SER A 336 2.16 -17.43 24.60
N ALA A 337 3.29 -16.79 24.32
CA ALA A 337 3.68 -15.52 24.99
C ALA A 337 2.75 -14.37 24.62
N LEU A 338 2.39 -14.22 23.35
CA LEU A 338 1.43 -13.21 22.88
C LEU A 338 0.04 -13.41 23.48
N ARG A 339 -0.43 -14.66 23.58
CA ARG A 339 -1.70 -14.99 24.25
C ARG A 339 -1.70 -14.53 25.70
N ARG A 340 -0.62 -14.79 26.45
CA ARG A 340 -0.48 -14.31 27.83
C ARG A 340 -0.49 -12.80 27.93
N GLU A 341 0.19 -12.10 27.00
CA GLU A 341 0.15 -10.64 26.95
C GLU A 341 -1.27 -10.12 26.71
N ILE A 342 -2.00 -10.69 25.76
CA ILE A 342 -3.37 -10.31 25.43
C ILE A 342 -4.29 -10.51 26.65
N VAL A 343 -4.26 -11.68 27.27
CA VAL A 343 -5.11 -12.00 28.44
C VAL A 343 -4.75 -11.12 29.63
N HIS A 344 -3.47 -10.83 29.84
CA HIS A 344 -3.01 -9.96 30.92
C HIS A 344 -3.54 -8.51 30.77
N ILE A 345 -3.61 -8.00 29.54
CA ILE A 345 -4.02 -6.61 29.29
C ILE A 345 -5.54 -6.46 29.24
N PHE A 346 -6.24 -7.39 28.59
CA PHE A 346 -7.69 -7.25 28.36
C PHE A 346 -8.54 -8.02 29.37
N GLY A 347 -7.94 -8.89 30.20
CA GLY A 347 -8.69 -9.78 31.06
C GLY A 347 -9.54 -10.77 30.30
N ASN A 348 -10.54 -11.36 30.99
CA ASN A 348 -11.39 -12.39 30.41
C ASN A 348 -12.54 -11.82 29.54
N ASP A 349 -12.92 -10.57 29.73
CA ASP A 349 -14.16 -10.01 29.19
C ASP A 349 -13.98 -8.93 28.12
N TRP A 350 -12.74 -8.60 27.76
CA TRP A 350 -12.43 -7.53 26.77
C TRP A 350 -13.11 -6.18 27.08
N ILE A 351 -13.50 -5.95 28.32
CA ILE A 351 -14.23 -4.74 28.78
C ILE A 351 -13.37 -3.50 28.49
N ASP A 352 -12.05 -3.64 28.58
CA ASP A 352 -11.09 -2.54 28.47
C ASP A 352 -10.46 -2.40 27.07
N LEU A 353 -11.13 -2.87 26.02
CA LEU A 353 -10.61 -2.70 24.66
C LEU A 353 -10.71 -1.25 24.20
N THR A 354 -9.62 -0.53 24.36
CA THR A 354 -9.43 0.86 23.98
C THR A 354 -8.18 1.02 23.14
N ARG A 355 -8.00 2.17 22.51
CA ARG A 355 -6.73 2.51 21.84
C ARG A 355 -5.56 2.49 22.83
N GLY A 356 -5.79 2.92 24.07
CA GLY A 356 -4.78 2.93 25.14
C GLY A 356 -4.33 1.53 25.51
N SER A 357 -5.25 0.59 25.69
CA SER A 357 -4.94 -0.80 26.04
C SER A 357 -4.22 -1.53 24.86
N LEU A 358 -4.61 -1.27 23.61
CA LEU A 358 -3.88 -1.79 22.43
C LEU A 358 -2.43 -1.29 22.36
N GLN A 359 -2.11 -0.12 22.92
CA GLN A 359 -0.74 0.38 23.00
C GLN A 359 0.09 -0.30 24.10
N GLN A 360 -0.53 -1.02 25.01
CA GLN A 360 0.17 -1.80 26.04
C GLN A 360 0.65 -3.17 25.56
N LEU A 361 0.20 -3.61 24.38
CA LEU A 361 0.67 -4.83 23.72
C LEU A 361 2.10 -4.64 23.18
N LYS A 362 3.09 -4.62 24.09
CA LYS A 362 4.50 -4.30 23.78
C LYS A 362 5.21 -5.41 23.03
N LEU A 363 4.96 -6.68 23.41
CA LEU A 363 5.53 -7.81 22.70
C LEU A 363 4.95 -7.90 21.29
N MET A 364 3.65 -7.69 21.15
CA MET A 364 3.00 -7.65 19.84
C MET A 364 3.56 -6.49 18.97
N ASP A 365 3.79 -5.30 19.53
CA ASP A 365 4.46 -4.21 18.81
C ASP A 365 5.86 -4.61 18.31
N SER A 366 6.63 -5.28 19.17
CA SER A 366 7.98 -5.76 18.81
C SER A 366 7.94 -6.79 17.68
N VAL A 367 7.03 -7.74 17.76
CA VAL A 367 6.79 -8.76 16.73
C VAL A 367 6.39 -8.11 15.39
N LEU A 368 5.44 -7.20 15.40
CA LEU A 368 5.00 -6.49 14.22
C LEU A 368 6.14 -5.68 13.59
N LYS A 369 6.91 -4.98 14.40
CA LYS A 369 8.03 -4.19 13.93
C LYS A 369 9.15 -5.05 13.36
N GLU A 370 9.47 -6.18 13.97
CA GLU A 370 10.47 -7.13 13.48
C GLU A 370 10.02 -7.80 12.17
N SER A 371 8.76 -8.21 12.08
CA SER A 371 8.20 -8.75 10.84
C SER A 371 8.28 -7.73 9.70
N GLN A 372 7.96 -6.45 9.97
CA GLN A 372 8.11 -5.36 8.99
C GLN A 372 9.57 -5.10 8.63
N ARG A 373 10.50 -5.22 9.59
CA ARG A 373 11.94 -5.10 9.33
C ARG A 373 12.42 -6.20 8.39
N MET A 374 12.04 -7.44 8.64
CA MET A 374 12.42 -8.59 7.81
C MET A 374 11.82 -8.52 6.42
N LYS A 375 10.56 -8.06 6.33
CA LYS A 375 9.81 -7.93 5.08
C LYS A 375 8.99 -6.63 5.07
N PRO A 376 9.60 -5.49 4.74
CA PRO A 376 8.83 -4.30 4.40
C PRO A 376 8.04 -4.51 3.11
N VAL A 377 7.06 -3.67 2.85
CA VAL A 377 6.28 -3.72 1.59
C VAL A 377 7.18 -3.45 0.38
N ASN A 378 8.20 -2.60 0.57
CA ASN A 378 9.15 -2.24 -0.48
C ASN A 378 10.59 -2.18 0.05
N ILE A 379 11.58 -2.48 -0.79
CA ILE A 379 13.02 -2.39 -0.48
C ILE A 379 13.49 -0.93 -0.36
N GLY A 380 12.71 0.03 -0.84
CA GLY A 380 12.97 1.46 -0.72
C GLY A 380 11.68 2.24 -0.62
N THR A 381 11.77 3.48 -0.17
CA THR A 381 10.63 4.39 -0.25
C THR A 381 10.41 4.80 -1.71
N MET A 382 9.19 5.24 -2.07
CA MET A 382 8.91 5.75 -3.42
C MET A 382 9.76 6.99 -3.77
N ILE A 383 10.42 7.59 -2.79
CA ILE A 383 11.35 8.72 -2.95
C ILE A 383 12.81 8.23 -3.02
N CYS A 384 13.01 6.98 -3.44
CA CYS A 384 14.33 6.44 -3.76
C CYS A 384 15.30 6.23 -2.59
N VAL A 385 14.90 6.42 -1.33
CA VAL A 385 15.71 6.04 -0.16
C VAL A 385 15.53 4.57 0.11
N SER A 386 16.63 3.82 0.09
CA SER A 386 16.59 2.38 0.33
C SER A 386 16.33 2.04 1.80
N ASN A 387 15.69 0.91 2.05
CA ASN A 387 15.55 0.30 3.38
C ASN A 387 16.78 -0.54 3.77
N HIS A 388 17.93 -0.34 3.14
CA HIS A 388 19.12 -1.17 3.29
C HIS A 388 19.56 -1.34 4.76
N TRP A 389 19.47 -0.30 5.58
CA TRP A 389 19.79 -0.38 7.01
C TRP A 389 18.92 -1.37 7.80
N MET A 390 17.74 -1.73 7.33
CA MET A 390 16.89 -2.73 8.00
C MET A 390 17.53 -4.13 8.00
N TRP A 391 18.51 -4.36 7.13
CA TRP A 391 19.25 -5.64 7.01
C TRP A 391 20.76 -5.49 7.23
N ASP A 392 21.21 -4.32 7.68
CA ASP A 392 22.63 -4.04 7.90
C ASP A 392 23.07 -4.61 9.26
N PRO A 393 24.11 -5.50 9.30
CA PRO A 393 24.65 -6.04 10.54
C PRO A 393 25.30 -5.00 11.44
N ALA A 394 25.70 -3.84 10.90
CA ALA A 394 26.21 -2.72 11.69
C ALA A 394 25.10 -2.02 12.50
N ILE A 395 23.84 -2.15 12.07
CA ILE A 395 22.67 -1.53 12.73
C ILE A 395 21.91 -2.56 13.56
N TYR A 396 21.71 -3.77 13.01
CA TYR A 396 20.96 -4.85 13.66
C TYR A 396 21.82 -6.09 13.81
N GLU A 397 21.99 -6.55 15.02
CA GLU A 397 22.68 -7.82 15.29
C GLU A 397 21.91 -8.98 14.65
N ASN A 398 22.62 -9.86 13.90
CA ASN A 398 22.04 -10.99 13.16
C ASN A 398 20.77 -10.56 12.36
N PRO A 399 20.89 -9.64 11.38
CA PRO A 399 19.74 -9.03 10.74
C PRO A 399 18.89 -9.99 9.91
N GLU A 400 19.44 -11.13 9.51
CA GLU A 400 18.78 -12.23 8.80
C GLU A 400 17.88 -13.09 9.71
N LYS A 401 18.08 -13.00 11.05
CA LYS A 401 17.33 -13.78 12.03
C LYS A 401 16.16 -12.98 12.58
N PHE A 402 14.98 -13.58 12.52
CA PHE A 402 13.79 -13.02 13.18
C PHE A 402 13.94 -13.10 14.70
N ASP A 403 14.00 -11.95 15.34
CA ASP A 403 14.05 -11.81 16.81
C ASP A 403 12.80 -11.08 17.31
N PRO A 404 11.81 -11.78 17.87
CA PRO A 404 10.57 -11.18 18.33
C PRO A 404 10.75 -10.17 19.48
N TYR A 405 11.87 -10.25 20.17
CA TYR A 405 12.19 -9.37 21.31
C TYR A 405 13.14 -8.22 20.94
N ARG A 406 13.53 -8.09 19.69
CA ARG A 406 14.47 -7.06 19.23
C ARG A 406 14.04 -5.65 19.64
N PHE A 407 12.77 -5.35 19.55
CA PHE A 407 12.18 -4.07 19.94
C PHE A 407 11.47 -4.12 21.29
N TYR A 408 11.46 -5.30 21.95
CA TYR A 408 10.89 -5.51 23.29
C TYR A 408 11.98 -5.33 24.35
N LYS A 409 12.38 -4.10 24.66
CA LYS A 409 13.36 -3.87 25.75
C LYS A 409 12.69 -3.39 27.02
N LYS A 410 13.38 -3.64 28.15
CA LYS A 410 12.91 -3.29 29.50
C LYS A 410 12.63 -1.80 29.64
N PRO A 411 11.61 -1.38 30.42
CA PRO A 411 11.27 0.02 30.65
C PRO A 411 12.42 0.77 31.31
N GLY A 412 12.73 1.97 30.84
CA GLY A 412 13.73 2.78 31.51
C GLY A 412 14.12 4.10 30.84
N THR A 413 13.84 4.30 29.56
CA THR A 413 14.11 5.58 28.90
C THR A 413 12.93 6.00 28.03
N MET A 414 12.38 7.20 28.27
CA MET A 414 11.25 7.76 27.50
C MET A 414 11.48 7.78 25.99
N SER A 415 12.72 8.00 25.55
CA SER A 415 13.10 8.00 24.11
C SER A 415 12.98 6.60 23.50
N TYR A 416 13.21 5.58 24.28
CA TYR A 416 13.18 4.19 23.83
C TYR A 416 11.76 3.66 23.66
N ASP A 417 10.83 4.01 24.54
CA ASP A 417 9.43 3.59 24.48
C ASP A 417 8.74 4.05 23.20
N PHE A 418 9.12 5.19 22.64
CA PHE A 418 8.56 5.64 21.37
C PHE A 418 9.21 4.88 20.17
N ALA A 419 10.53 4.73 20.16
CA ALA A 419 11.24 4.08 19.07
C ALA A 419 10.93 2.59 18.92
N SER A 420 10.52 1.92 20.00
CA SER A 420 10.17 0.48 20.01
C SER A 420 8.82 0.18 19.38
N LYS A 421 7.90 1.16 19.30
CA LYS A 421 6.54 0.93 18.77
C LYS A 421 6.56 0.64 17.27
N PHE A 422 5.69 -0.25 16.84
CA PHE A 422 5.51 -0.59 15.44
C PHE A 422 5.26 0.64 14.54
N VAL A 423 4.46 1.58 15.01
CA VAL A 423 4.07 2.80 14.29
C VAL A 423 5.17 3.88 14.23
N SER A 424 6.32 3.66 14.88
CA SER A 424 7.38 4.67 15.00
C SER A 424 8.52 4.40 14.02
N PRO A 425 8.59 5.14 12.91
CA PRO A 425 9.71 5.01 11.98
C PRO A 425 10.96 5.75 12.47
N SER A 426 12.10 5.31 12.00
CA SER A 426 13.40 5.95 12.17
C SER A 426 14.21 5.80 10.88
N PRO A 427 15.36 6.48 10.73
CA PRO A 427 16.23 6.26 9.57
C PRO A 427 16.65 4.80 9.40
N GLU A 428 16.79 4.07 10.50
CA GLU A 428 17.14 2.64 10.52
C GLU A 428 15.95 1.74 10.22
N HIS A 429 14.72 2.27 10.33
CA HIS A 429 13.48 1.52 10.14
C HIS A 429 12.45 2.34 9.35
N LEU A 430 12.54 2.31 8.03
CA LEU A 430 11.73 3.09 7.11
C LEU A 430 10.43 2.38 6.65
N GLY A 431 9.97 1.35 7.35
CA GLY A 431 8.80 0.56 6.95
C GLY A 431 7.51 1.36 6.76
N PHE A 432 7.37 2.50 7.46
CA PHE A 432 6.28 3.46 7.26
C PHE A 432 6.75 4.80 6.66
N GLY A 433 7.94 4.86 6.06
CA GLY A 433 8.52 6.12 5.59
C GLY A 433 9.05 6.99 6.73
N LEU A 434 9.40 8.24 6.46
CA LEU A 434 9.99 9.16 7.45
C LEU A 434 9.56 10.61 7.19
N GLY A 435 9.43 11.41 8.26
CA GLY A 435 9.17 12.84 8.20
C GLY A 435 7.84 13.18 7.54
N ARG A 436 7.84 14.07 6.55
CA ARG A 436 6.63 14.47 5.82
C ARG A 436 6.06 13.38 4.90
N HIS A 437 6.87 12.35 4.61
CA HIS A 437 6.52 11.19 3.80
C HIS A 437 6.14 9.97 4.65
N VAL A 438 5.93 10.16 5.96
CA VAL A 438 5.48 9.09 6.84
C VAL A 438 4.03 8.69 6.50
N CYS A 439 3.77 7.38 6.47
CA CYS A 439 2.44 6.84 6.23
C CYS A 439 1.41 7.45 7.21
N PRO A 440 0.41 8.20 6.76
CA PRO A 440 -0.60 8.79 7.63
C PRO A 440 -1.51 7.73 8.27
N GLY A 441 -1.73 6.60 7.56
CA GLY A 441 -2.60 5.50 7.98
C GLY A 441 -1.98 4.49 8.94
N ARG A 442 -0.71 4.63 9.32
CA ARG A 442 0.01 3.64 10.15
C ARG A 442 -0.65 3.34 11.50
N PHE A 443 -1.32 4.32 12.09
CA PHE A 443 -2.03 4.13 13.36
C PHE A 443 -3.30 3.30 13.17
N PHE A 444 -4.04 3.52 12.10
CA PHE A 444 -5.21 2.71 11.76
C PHE A 444 -4.79 1.29 11.41
N ALA A 445 -3.81 1.11 10.54
CA ALA A 445 -3.28 -0.20 10.17
C ALA A 445 -2.78 -0.99 11.39
N ALA A 446 -2.03 -0.35 12.29
CA ALA A 446 -1.57 -1.00 13.52
C ALA A 446 -2.73 -1.41 14.44
N THR A 447 -3.75 -0.57 14.57
CA THR A 447 -4.95 -0.87 15.34
C THR A 447 -5.70 -2.06 14.76
N GLU A 448 -5.95 -2.04 13.45
CA GLU A 448 -6.64 -3.12 12.74
C GLU A 448 -5.89 -4.44 12.82
N ILE A 449 -4.58 -4.44 12.54
CA ILE A 449 -3.73 -5.64 12.64
C ILE A 449 -3.75 -6.22 14.06
N LYS A 450 -3.58 -5.39 15.10
CA LYS A 450 -3.55 -5.85 16.48
C LYS A 450 -4.88 -6.46 16.90
N ILE A 451 -6.00 -5.84 16.56
CA ILE A 451 -7.34 -6.37 16.88
C ILE A 451 -7.53 -7.73 16.21
N ILE A 452 -7.25 -7.84 14.92
CA ILE A 452 -7.40 -9.10 14.17
C ILE A 452 -6.48 -10.18 14.75
N LEU A 453 -5.23 -9.86 15.05
CA LEU A 453 -4.29 -10.81 15.68
C LEU A 453 -4.78 -11.29 17.05
N CYS A 454 -5.25 -10.39 17.90
CA CYS A 454 -5.81 -10.77 19.20
C CYS A 454 -6.94 -11.79 19.05
N HIS A 455 -7.89 -11.52 18.16
CA HIS A 455 -8.99 -12.46 17.90
C HIS A 455 -8.52 -13.79 17.31
N ILE A 456 -7.62 -13.76 16.32
CA ILE A 456 -7.11 -14.99 15.70
C ILE A 456 -6.33 -15.84 16.73
N LEU A 457 -5.40 -15.23 17.46
CA LEU A 457 -4.53 -15.95 18.39
C LEU A 457 -5.33 -16.56 19.56
N LEU A 458 -6.38 -15.93 20.04
CA LEU A 458 -7.20 -16.47 21.12
C LEU A 458 -8.17 -17.57 20.66
N ARG A 459 -8.64 -17.50 19.41
CA ARG A 459 -9.70 -18.38 18.91
C ARG A 459 -9.21 -19.60 18.15
N TYR A 460 -8.00 -19.52 17.56
CA TYR A 460 -7.47 -20.57 16.70
C TYR A 460 -6.11 -21.08 17.14
N GLU A 461 -5.91 -22.38 16.95
CA GLU A 461 -4.59 -22.96 16.77
C GLU A 461 -4.22 -22.91 15.31
N ILE A 462 -2.97 -22.54 15.03
CA ILE A 462 -2.45 -22.36 13.68
C ILE A 462 -1.16 -23.13 13.53
N GLN A 463 -1.04 -23.90 12.45
CA GLN A 463 0.17 -24.67 12.12
C GLN A 463 0.44 -24.58 10.60
N LEU A 464 1.69 -24.86 10.21
CA LEU A 464 1.99 -25.11 8.80
C LEU A 464 1.66 -26.56 8.44
N PRO A 465 1.16 -26.82 7.23
CA PRO A 465 1.13 -28.17 6.70
C PRO A 465 2.53 -28.78 6.68
N PRO A 466 2.69 -30.13 6.83
CA PRO A 466 3.97 -30.80 6.74
C PRO A 466 4.74 -30.36 5.49
N ALA A 467 6.03 -30.08 5.62
CA ALA A 467 6.94 -29.61 4.55
C ALA A 467 6.59 -28.25 3.90
N SER A 468 5.56 -27.55 4.37
CA SER A 468 5.24 -26.20 3.89
C SER A 468 6.23 -25.19 4.48
N LYS A 469 6.78 -24.32 3.60
CA LYS A 469 7.64 -23.19 3.98
C LYS A 469 7.22 -21.98 3.19
N PRO A 470 6.40 -21.08 3.76
CA PRO A 470 6.02 -19.83 3.11
C PRO A 470 7.25 -19.02 2.67
N LYS A 471 7.21 -18.47 1.47
CA LYS A 471 8.31 -17.70 0.89
C LYS A 471 7.89 -16.28 0.66
N VAL A 472 8.79 -15.33 0.97
CA VAL A 472 8.60 -13.94 0.57
C VAL A 472 8.73 -13.84 -0.94
N MET A 473 7.67 -13.38 -1.59
CA MET A 473 7.65 -13.11 -3.02
C MET A 473 8.36 -11.78 -3.30
N LYS A 474 9.24 -11.78 -4.29
CA LYS A 474 10.06 -10.60 -4.65
C LYS A 474 9.83 -10.26 -6.11
N VAL A 475 9.37 -9.04 -6.38
CA VAL A 475 9.19 -8.53 -7.74
C VAL A 475 9.75 -7.10 -7.78
N GLY A 476 10.89 -6.93 -8.41
CA GLY A 476 11.60 -5.65 -8.40
C GLY A 476 11.97 -5.23 -6.98
N ALA A 477 11.46 -4.08 -6.55
CA ALA A 477 11.59 -3.57 -5.18
C ALA A 477 10.45 -4.02 -4.25
N ALA A 478 9.37 -4.57 -4.77
CA ALA A 478 8.22 -4.98 -3.96
C ALA A 478 8.47 -6.35 -3.30
N LEU A 479 8.08 -6.44 -2.03
CA LEU A 479 8.09 -7.66 -1.24
C LEU A 479 6.66 -7.97 -0.78
N SER A 480 6.20 -9.20 -1.00
CA SER A 480 4.89 -9.64 -0.54
C SER A 480 4.98 -10.99 0.17
N ALA A 481 4.05 -11.21 1.09
CA ALA A 481 3.86 -12.52 1.70
C ALA A 481 3.47 -13.55 0.63
N ASP A 482 3.74 -14.82 0.91
CA ASP A 482 3.40 -15.91 0.01
C ASP A 482 1.90 -15.90 -0.34
N LEU A 483 1.59 -15.89 -1.63
CA LEU A 483 0.22 -15.79 -2.13
C LEU A 483 -0.55 -17.12 -2.01
N ASP A 484 0.16 -18.23 -2.10
CA ASP A 484 -0.40 -19.57 -2.26
C ASP A 484 -0.22 -20.46 -1.02
N ALA A 485 0.62 -20.01 -0.07
CA ALA A 485 0.90 -20.77 1.14
C ALA A 485 -0.38 -20.92 1.99
N LYS A 486 -0.58 -22.19 2.41
CA LYS A 486 -1.71 -22.59 3.25
C LYS A 486 -1.24 -22.79 4.68
N VAL A 487 -2.16 -22.61 5.61
CA VAL A 487 -2.00 -22.99 7.01
C VAL A 487 -3.05 -24.03 7.39
N LEU A 488 -2.81 -24.73 8.46
CA LEU A 488 -3.80 -25.56 9.13
C LEU A 488 -4.39 -24.74 10.27
N LEU A 489 -5.71 -24.62 10.31
CA LEU A 489 -6.45 -23.96 11.38
C LEU A 489 -7.30 -24.96 12.14
N LYS A 490 -7.36 -24.79 13.46
CA LYS A 490 -8.23 -25.52 14.35
C LYS A 490 -8.81 -24.58 15.39
N ARG A 491 -10.10 -24.69 15.69
CA ARG A 491 -10.73 -23.90 16.74
C ARG A 491 -10.17 -24.30 18.10
N ARG A 492 -9.79 -23.30 18.89
CA ARG A 492 -9.45 -23.50 20.32
C ARG A 492 -10.71 -23.60 21.17
N TRP A 493 -10.62 -24.34 22.25
CA TRP A 493 -11.51 -24.14 23.39
C TRP A 493 -11.17 -22.79 24.01
N GLN A 494 -12.16 -21.92 24.11
CA GLN A 494 -11.95 -20.62 24.73
C GLN A 494 -11.74 -20.79 26.23
N GLU A 495 -10.55 -20.41 26.69
CA GLU A 495 -10.30 -20.11 28.10
C GLU A 495 -10.94 -18.77 28.49
N VAL A 496 -11.31 -17.96 27.51
CA VAL A 496 -11.86 -16.61 27.61
C VAL A 496 -13.09 -16.52 26.74
N VAL A 497 -14.22 -16.16 27.31
CA VAL A 497 -15.46 -15.91 26.58
C VAL A 497 -15.39 -14.49 26.04
N LEU A 498 -15.10 -14.37 24.74
CA LEU A 498 -15.23 -13.09 24.04
C LEU A 498 -16.73 -12.82 23.80
N ARG A 499 -17.35 -12.00 24.64
CA ARG A 499 -18.72 -11.51 24.47
C ARG A 499 -18.75 -10.17 23.73
#